data_93150fb1618c1de34b2555429e7a6dd5
#
_entry.id   93150fb1618c1de34b2555429e7a6dd5
#
_cell.length_a   1.000
_cell.length_b   1.000
_cell.length_c   1.000
_cell.angle_alpha   90.00
_cell.angle_beta   90.00
_cell.angle_gamma   90.00
#
_symmetry.space_group_name_H-M   'P 1'
#
loop_
_entity.id
_entity.type
_entity.pdbx_description
1 polymer ?
#
loop_
_entity_poly.entity_id
_entity_poly.type
_entity_poly.pdbx_seq_one_letter_code
_entity_poly.pdbx_strand_id
1 'polypeptide(L)'
;FLTEKDIRFFKPLIRNKYIPVVELYTIRNGQNRIAAFMGLSDELIEMLFVHPEEQGKGYGKLLIEFVIHHKQIFKVDVNEQNEKATSFYLNRGFDIVGRDETDPNGNPF
;
A
#
# COMPACT_ATOMS: atom_id res chain seq x y z
N PHE A 1 4.96 -20.66 -5.18
CA PHE A 1 3.89 -19.75 -5.56
C PHE A 1 3.58 -18.80 -4.43
N LEU A 2 3.39 -17.52 -4.76
CA LEU A 2 2.95 -16.53 -3.80
C LEU A 2 1.50 -16.76 -3.41
N THR A 3 1.24 -16.80 -2.11
CA THR A 3 -0.11 -16.91 -1.57
C THR A 3 -0.28 -15.92 -0.43
N GLU A 4 -1.53 -15.73 0.01
CA GLU A 4 -1.81 -14.87 1.16
C GLU A 4 -1.08 -15.32 2.42
N LYS A 5 -0.68 -16.60 2.50
CA LYS A 5 0.10 -17.12 3.62
C LYS A 5 1.50 -16.51 3.72
N ASP A 6 1.99 -15.92 2.63
CA ASP A 6 3.28 -15.25 2.61
C ASP A 6 3.21 -13.83 3.18
N ILE A 7 2.02 -13.32 3.39
CA ILE A 7 1.83 -11.98 3.97
C ILE A 7 2.01 -12.06 5.48
N ARG A 8 2.93 -11.24 6.00
CA ARG A 8 3.24 -11.15 7.43
C ARG A 8 2.68 -9.86 8.01
N PHE A 9 2.00 -9.98 9.12
CA PHE A 9 1.49 -8.82 9.85
C PHE A 9 2.50 -8.34 10.87
N PHE A 10 2.74 -7.02 10.86
CA PHE A 10 3.54 -6.36 11.88
C PHE A 10 2.72 -5.23 12.47
N LYS A 11 2.60 -5.23 13.80
CA LYS A 11 1.94 -4.12 14.47
C LYS A 11 2.91 -2.92 14.47
N PRO A 12 2.58 -1.81 13.79
CA PRO A 12 3.48 -0.68 13.78
C PRO A 12 3.61 -0.07 15.17
N LEU A 13 4.85 0.26 15.53
CA LEU A 13 5.15 0.92 16.80
C LEU A 13 4.99 2.44 16.71
N ILE A 14 4.85 2.95 15.48
CA ILE A 14 4.81 4.38 15.23
C ILE A 14 3.41 4.79 14.85
N ARG A 15 2.75 5.52 15.75
CA ARG A 15 1.54 6.27 15.43
C ARG A 15 1.88 7.73 15.57
N ASN A 16 1.88 8.45 14.48
CA ASN A 16 1.97 9.90 14.55
C ASN A 16 1.03 10.50 13.53
N LYS A 17 0.84 11.81 13.62
CA LYS A 17 -0.11 12.52 12.74
C LYS A 17 0.32 12.54 11.28
N TYR A 18 1.58 12.23 10.99
CA TYR A 18 2.11 12.24 9.63
C TYR A 18 2.02 10.88 8.96
N ILE A 19 2.06 9.81 9.74
CA ILE A 19 1.97 8.43 9.24
C ILE A 19 0.94 7.70 10.09
N PRO A 20 -0.36 7.82 9.76
CA PRO A 20 -1.42 7.24 10.59
C PRO A 20 -1.62 5.75 10.34
N VAL A 21 -0.54 5.02 10.10
CA VAL A 21 -0.61 3.58 9.82
C VAL A 21 -0.92 2.83 11.11
N VAL A 22 -1.96 2.02 11.09
CA VAL A 22 -2.35 1.20 12.24
C VAL A 22 -2.03 -0.28 12.03
N GLU A 23 -1.86 -0.70 10.78
CA GLU A 23 -1.46 -2.07 10.44
C GLU A 23 -0.41 -2.04 9.35
N LEU A 24 0.61 -2.89 9.50
CA LEU A 24 1.66 -3.03 8.50
C LEU A 24 1.76 -4.50 8.09
N TYR A 25 1.78 -4.72 6.78
CA TYR A 25 1.91 -6.05 6.19
C TYR A 25 3.14 -6.10 5.30
N THR A 26 3.87 -7.19 5.36
CA THR A 26 5.07 -7.37 4.54
C THR A 26 5.05 -8.72 3.84
N ILE A 27 5.75 -8.79 2.71
CA ILE A 27 6.04 -10.06 2.03
C ILE A 27 7.54 -10.14 1.82
N ARG A 28 8.13 -11.30 2.15
CA ARG A 28 9.54 -11.53 1.92
C ARG A 28 9.73 -12.40 0.68
N ASN A 29 10.82 -12.16 -0.03
CA ASN A 29 11.18 -13.01 -1.18
C ASN A 29 11.89 -14.29 -0.72
N GLY A 30 12.29 -15.11 -1.69
CA GLY A 30 12.98 -16.36 -1.39
C GLY A 30 14.33 -16.22 -0.69
N GLN A 31 14.89 -15.02 -0.66
CA GLN A 31 16.13 -14.69 0.05
C GLN A 31 15.86 -14.06 1.42
N ASN A 32 14.62 -14.10 1.88
CA ASN A 32 14.19 -13.57 3.16
C ASN A 32 14.34 -12.04 3.28
N ARG A 33 14.31 -11.33 2.15
CA ARG A 33 14.32 -9.86 2.12
C ARG A 33 12.90 -9.36 1.90
N ILE A 34 12.59 -8.19 2.45
CA ILE A 34 11.28 -7.60 2.23
C ILE A 34 11.16 -7.20 0.77
N ALA A 35 10.25 -7.88 0.06
CA ALA A 35 9.97 -7.62 -1.35
C ALA A 35 8.88 -6.54 -1.52
N ALA A 36 7.95 -6.48 -0.59
CA ALA A 36 6.84 -5.54 -0.64
C ALA A 36 6.31 -5.28 0.75
N PHE A 37 5.71 -4.10 0.95
CA PHE A 37 4.99 -3.83 2.19
C PHE A 37 3.80 -2.91 1.91
N MET A 38 2.84 -2.95 2.83
CA MET A 38 1.62 -2.16 2.74
C MET A 38 1.24 -1.67 4.13
N GLY A 39 0.97 -0.39 4.24
CA GLY A 39 0.50 0.23 5.48
C GLY A 39 -0.95 0.65 5.35
N LEU A 40 -1.76 0.27 6.32
CA LEU A 40 -3.19 0.57 6.34
C LEU A 40 -3.52 1.48 7.51
N SER A 41 -4.41 2.43 7.27
CA SER A 41 -5.20 3.07 8.32
C SER A 41 -6.55 2.36 8.42
N ASP A 42 -7.47 2.87 9.24
CA ASP A 42 -8.75 2.21 9.44
C ASP A 42 -9.59 2.09 8.16
N GLU A 43 -9.42 3.01 7.21
CA GLU A 43 -10.31 3.11 6.06
C GLU A 43 -9.60 3.04 4.71
N LEU A 44 -8.26 3.14 4.68
CA LEU A 44 -7.59 3.24 3.40
C LEU A 44 -6.17 2.67 3.43
N ILE A 45 -5.64 2.42 2.24
CA ILE A 45 -4.24 2.08 2.06
C ILE A 45 -3.44 3.38 2.10
N GLU A 46 -2.62 3.53 3.14
CA GLU A 46 -1.78 4.71 3.28
C GLU A 46 -0.52 4.63 2.42
N MET A 47 0.00 3.43 2.25
CA MET A 47 1.18 3.19 1.45
C MET A 47 1.23 1.75 0.96
N LEU A 48 1.78 1.57 -0.22
CA LEU A 48 2.10 0.25 -0.75
C LEU A 48 3.38 0.38 -1.56
N PHE A 49 4.35 -0.44 -1.21
CA PHE A 49 5.66 -0.43 -1.84
C PHE A 49 6.02 -1.83 -2.32
N VAL A 50 6.53 -1.90 -3.55
CA VAL A 50 7.15 -3.12 -4.07
C VAL A 50 8.58 -2.77 -4.46
N HIS A 51 9.53 -3.54 -3.95
CA HIS A 51 10.94 -3.30 -4.26
C HIS A 51 11.13 -3.33 -5.79
N PRO A 52 11.91 -2.39 -6.35
CA PRO A 52 12.06 -2.31 -7.82
C PRO A 52 12.49 -3.62 -8.46
N GLU A 53 13.35 -4.40 -7.81
CA GLU A 53 13.80 -5.69 -8.33
C GLU A 53 12.74 -6.77 -8.29
N GLU A 54 11.65 -6.54 -7.56
CA GLU A 54 10.57 -7.50 -7.36
C GLU A 54 9.30 -7.12 -8.10
N GLN A 55 9.32 -6.01 -8.83
CA GLN A 55 8.16 -5.57 -9.60
C GLN A 55 7.86 -6.55 -10.73
N GLY A 56 6.57 -6.69 -11.06
CA GLY A 56 6.14 -7.63 -12.09
C GLY A 56 5.97 -9.06 -11.62
N LYS A 57 6.22 -9.36 -10.35
CA LYS A 57 6.11 -10.72 -9.79
C LYS A 57 4.80 -10.97 -9.05
N GLY A 58 3.90 -10.00 -9.03
CA GLY A 58 2.57 -10.15 -8.43
C GLY A 58 2.46 -9.79 -6.96
N TYR A 59 3.49 -9.21 -6.34
CA TYR A 59 3.43 -8.84 -4.93
C TYR A 59 2.38 -7.78 -4.64
N GLY A 60 2.33 -6.72 -5.45
CA GLY A 60 1.35 -5.67 -5.28
C GLY A 60 -0.07 -6.17 -5.47
N LYS A 61 -0.28 -7.01 -6.49
CA LYS A 61 -1.57 -7.63 -6.73
C LYS A 61 -2.01 -8.49 -5.54
N LEU A 62 -1.10 -9.26 -4.97
CA LEU A 62 -1.40 -10.12 -3.83
C LEU A 62 -1.82 -9.29 -2.61
N LEU A 63 -1.11 -8.19 -2.32
CA LEU A 63 -1.47 -7.31 -1.22
C LEU A 63 -2.84 -6.65 -1.43
N ILE A 64 -3.13 -6.24 -2.65
CA ILE A 64 -4.41 -5.63 -2.99
C ILE A 64 -5.55 -6.65 -2.85
N GLU A 65 -5.37 -7.86 -3.35
CA GLU A 65 -6.37 -8.91 -3.18
C GLU A 65 -6.61 -9.23 -1.71
N PHE A 66 -5.55 -9.26 -0.91
CA PHE A 66 -5.67 -9.47 0.52
C PHE A 66 -6.51 -8.37 1.18
N VAL A 67 -6.26 -7.11 0.86
CA VAL A 67 -6.97 -6.01 1.51
C VAL A 67 -8.43 -5.97 1.10
N ILE A 68 -8.74 -6.32 -0.14
CA ILE A 68 -10.13 -6.41 -0.60
C ILE A 68 -10.87 -7.53 0.13
N HIS A 69 -10.27 -8.73 0.20
CA HIS A 69 -10.93 -9.90 0.72
C HIS A 69 -11.00 -9.94 2.25
N HIS A 70 -9.98 -9.47 2.94
CA HIS A 70 -9.88 -9.60 4.38
C HIS A 70 -10.15 -8.32 5.16
N LYS A 71 -9.98 -7.16 4.52
CA LYS A 71 -10.16 -5.87 5.19
C LYS A 71 -11.30 -5.06 4.62
N GLN A 72 -11.76 -5.41 3.43
CA GLN A 72 -12.82 -4.70 2.72
C GLN A 72 -12.52 -3.20 2.58
N ILE A 73 -11.25 -2.89 2.31
CA ILE A 73 -10.80 -1.53 2.10
C ILE A 73 -10.72 -1.30 0.60
N PHE A 74 -11.34 -0.21 0.12
CA PHE A 74 -11.42 0.14 -1.29
C PHE A 74 -10.96 1.58 -1.55
N LYS A 75 -10.26 2.18 -0.59
CA LYS A 75 -9.71 3.52 -0.72
C LYS A 75 -8.20 3.49 -0.61
N VAL A 76 -7.54 4.31 -1.38
CA VAL A 76 -6.08 4.40 -1.38
C VAL A 76 -5.64 5.85 -1.46
N ASP A 77 -4.62 6.19 -0.69
CA ASP A 77 -3.96 7.49 -0.75
C ASP A 77 -2.79 7.37 -1.71
N VAL A 78 -2.95 7.95 -2.89
CA VAL A 78 -1.92 7.93 -3.91
C VAL A 78 -1.87 9.29 -4.61
N ASN A 79 -0.65 9.72 -4.95
CA ASN A 79 -0.48 10.95 -5.70
C ASN A 79 -1.05 10.78 -7.12
N GLU A 80 -2.00 11.64 -7.49
CA GLU A 80 -2.66 11.59 -8.79
C GLU A 80 -1.68 11.72 -9.96
N GLN A 81 -0.53 12.33 -9.75
CA GLN A 81 0.51 12.43 -10.76
C GLN A 81 1.17 11.09 -11.06
N ASN A 82 1.03 10.11 -10.19
CA ASN A 82 1.51 8.76 -10.45
C ASN A 82 0.46 7.99 -11.26
N GLU A 83 0.49 8.17 -12.57
CA GLU A 83 -0.52 7.63 -13.46
C GLU A 83 -0.58 6.10 -13.44
N LYS A 84 0.56 5.42 -13.31
CA LYS A 84 0.60 3.96 -13.24
C LYS A 84 -0.10 3.44 -12.01
N ALA A 85 0.20 4.03 -10.85
CA ALA A 85 -0.43 3.62 -9.59
C ALA A 85 -1.93 3.94 -9.62
N THR A 86 -2.29 5.12 -10.08
CA THR A 86 -3.68 5.54 -10.18
C THR A 86 -4.48 4.57 -11.05
N SER A 87 -3.99 4.24 -12.25
CA SER A 87 -4.64 3.28 -13.14
C SER A 87 -4.74 1.90 -12.50
N PHE A 88 -3.69 1.46 -11.82
CA PHE A 88 -3.66 0.18 -11.14
C PHE A 88 -4.80 0.06 -10.12
N TYR A 89 -4.97 1.10 -9.30
CA TYR A 89 -6.00 1.08 -8.26
C TYR A 89 -7.40 1.25 -8.84
N LEU A 90 -7.58 2.16 -9.80
CA LEU A 90 -8.89 2.36 -10.42
C LEU A 90 -9.39 1.11 -11.11
N ASN A 91 -8.51 0.38 -11.79
CA ASN A 91 -8.88 -0.85 -12.48
C ASN A 91 -9.33 -1.95 -11.52
N ARG A 92 -9.02 -1.81 -10.25
CA ARG A 92 -9.41 -2.77 -9.21
C ARG A 92 -10.57 -2.30 -8.34
N GLY A 93 -11.20 -1.21 -8.74
CA GLY A 93 -12.39 -0.70 -8.05
C GLY A 93 -12.10 0.17 -6.85
N PHE A 94 -10.87 0.69 -6.73
CA PHE A 94 -10.51 1.56 -5.62
C PHE A 94 -10.91 3.00 -5.91
N ASP A 95 -11.30 3.69 -4.85
CA ASP A 95 -11.43 5.15 -4.86
C ASP A 95 -10.11 5.77 -4.48
N ILE A 96 -9.65 6.72 -5.28
CA ILE A 96 -8.44 7.47 -4.99
C ILE A 96 -8.78 8.61 -4.04
N VAL A 97 -8.17 8.60 -2.87
CA VAL A 97 -8.25 9.72 -1.94
C VAL A 97 -7.03 10.56 -2.20
N GLY A 98 -7.22 11.65 -2.98
CA GLY A 98 -6.10 12.49 -3.36
C GLY A 98 -5.51 13.20 -2.16
N ARG A 99 -4.17 13.27 -2.10
CA ARG A 99 -3.50 14.20 -1.21
C ARG A 99 -3.52 15.57 -1.86
N ASP A 100 -3.55 16.61 -1.04
CA ASP A 100 -3.29 17.94 -1.53
C ASP A 100 -1.93 17.95 -2.23
N GLU A 101 -1.82 18.65 -3.35
CA GLU A 101 -0.58 18.75 -4.09
C GLU A 101 0.51 19.49 -3.32
N THR A 102 0.13 20.09 -2.22
CA THR A 102 1.04 20.84 -1.36
C THR A 102 1.01 20.27 0.05
N ASP A 103 2.13 20.42 0.76
CA ASP A 103 2.18 20.06 2.16
C ASP A 103 1.37 21.08 3.00
N PRO A 104 1.25 20.87 4.33
CA PRO A 104 0.50 21.79 5.18
C PRO A 104 1.03 23.22 5.19
N ASN A 105 2.25 23.43 4.72
CA ASN A 105 2.86 24.76 4.62
C ASN A 105 2.71 25.38 3.24
N GLY A 106 2.00 24.71 2.32
CA GLY A 106 1.79 25.19 0.96
C GLY A 106 2.88 24.87 -0.03
N ASN A 107 3.84 24.05 0.35
CA ASN A 107 4.91 23.62 -0.58
C ASN A 107 4.48 22.39 -1.36
N PRO A 108 4.85 22.29 -2.66
CA PRO A 108 4.55 21.08 -3.43
C PRO A 108 5.25 19.85 -2.85
N PHE A 109 4.57 18.74 -2.94
CA PHE A 109 5.17 17.46 -2.58
C PHE A 109 6.15 17.00 -3.64
#